data_596a54019b47f99b4a50a3d293ff6b26
#
_entry.id   596a54019b47f99b4a50a3d293ff6b26
#
_cell.length_a   1.000
_cell.length_b   1.000
_cell.length_c   1.000
_cell.angle_alpha   90.00
_cell.angle_beta   90.00
_cell.angle_gamma   90.00
#
_symmetry.space_group_name_H-M   'P 1'
#
loop_
_entity.id
_entity.type
_entity.pdbx_description
1 polymer ?
#
loop_
_entity_poly.entity_id
_entity_poly.type
_entity_poly.pdbx_seq_one_letter_code
_entity_poly.pdbx_strand_id
1 'polypeptide(L)'
;KTLSETLVVMVRAVIGFFTLLIYTRILGKQQLSQLTYFDYILGITIGSIAAALTTDLSSTAWPHWVGLTAWTAAGLAMQWVTLKWRFASKYIDGEPTVVIMNGKIMEGAMRKLRYRASDLMEQIRVKDVFDIGEVEFAILETNGTLSVLKKTQFQPVTRSDMNISVQYRGIGTELIYSGVIFDQ
;
A
#
# COMPACT_ATOMS: atom_id res chain seq x y z
N LYS A 1 37.12 -24.28 -3.19
CA LYS A 1 36.26 -23.74 -2.12
C LYS A 1 35.32 -22.66 -2.66
N THR A 2 35.87 -21.60 -3.29
CA THR A 2 35.10 -20.47 -3.83
C THR A 2 34.07 -20.85 -4.91
N LEU A 3 34.39 -21.77 -5.82
CA LEU A 3 33.45 -22.23 -6.86
C LEU A 3 32.24 -22.97 -6.28
N SER A 4 32.44 -23.80 -5.25
CA SER A 4 31.34 -24.51 -4.58
C SER A 4 30.45 -23.54 -3.78
N GLU A 5 31.02 -22.54 -3.14
CA GLU A 5 30.29 -21.48 -2.41
C GLU A 5 29.45 -20.63 -3.37
N THR A 6 30.03 -20.25 -4.51
CA THR A 6 29.31 -19.50 -5.57
C THR A 6 28.11 -20.31 -6.09
N LEU A 7 28.30 -21.60 -6.37
CA LEU A 7 27.21 -22.45 -6.84
C LEU A 7 26.07 -22.57 -5.80
N VAL A 8 26.44 -22.72 -4.52
CA VAL A 8 25.44 -22.76 -3.42
C VAL A 8 24.65 -21.47 -3.34
N VAL A 9 25.30 -20.31 -3.42
CA VAL A 9 24.63 -19.00 -3.41
C VAL A 9 23.69 -18.87 -4.61
N MET A 10 24.12 -19.27 -5.81
CA MET A 10 23.28 -19.22 -7.02
C MET A 10 22.03 -20.10 -6.88
N VAL A 11 22.18 -21.33 -6.39
CA VAL A 11 21.03 -22.24 -6.16
C VAL A 11 20.08 -21.67 -5.11
N ARG A 12 20.61 -21.17 -3.97
CA ARG A 12 19.81 -20.54 -2.92
C ARG A 12 19.10 -19.28 -3.44
N ALA A 13 19.75 -18.48 -4.28
CA ALA A 13 19.16 -17.30 -4.91
C ALA A 13 17.95 -17.64 -5.79
N VAL A 14 18.07 -18.66 -6.62
CA VAL A 14 16.98 -19.13 -7.48
C VAL A 14 15.81 -19.64 -6.64
N ILE A 15 16.08 -20.48 -5.64
CA ILE A 15 15.05 -21.01 -4.73
C ILE A 15 14.38 -19.85 -3.97
N GLY A 16 15.17 -18.91 -3.40
CA GLY A 16 14.68 -17.75 -2.69
C GLY A 16 13.80 -16.86 -3.56
N PHE A 17 14.21 -16.61 -4.80
CA PHE A 17 13.43 -15.83 -5.76
C PHE A 17 12.04 -16.44 -6.02
N PHE A 18 11.96 -17.72 -6.36
CA PHE A 18 10.67 -18.38 -6.60
C PHE A 18 9.83 -18.50 -5.33
N THR A 19 10.45 -18.73 -4.17
CA THR A 19 9.75 -18.73 -2.88
C THR A 19 9.12 -17.36 -2.62
N LEU A 20 9.87 -16.26 -2.77
CA LEU A 20 9.34 -14.90 -2.62
C LEU A 20 8.23 -14.60 -3.63
N LEU A 21 8.40 -15.00 -4.88
CA LEU A 21 7.39 -14.79 -5.92
C LEU A 21 6.07 -15.48 -5.58
N ILE A 22 6.12 -16.69 -5.04
CA ILE A 22 4.93 -17.42 -4.59
C ILE A 22 4.33 -16.74 -3.35
N TYR A 23 5.15 -16.39 -2.36
CA TYR A 23 4.68 -15.81 -1.10
C TYR A 23 4.07 -14.44 -1.29
N THR A 24 4.67 -13.57 -2.10
CA THR A 24 4.10 -12.27 -2.43
C THR A 24 2.78 -12.40 -3.20
N ARG A 25 2.66 -13.42 -4.04
CA ARG A 25 1.39 -13.68 -4.75
C ARG A 25 0.28 -14.18 -3.83
N ILE A 26 0.64 -14.97 -2.80
CA ILE A 26 -0.30 -15.47 -1.77
C ILE A 26 -0.72 -14.32 -0.84
N LEU A 27 0.21 -13.44 -0.44
CA LEU A 27 -0.08 -12.26 0.38
C LEU A 27 -1.03 -11.26 -0.30
N GLY A 28 -1.15 -11.31 -1.62
CA GLY A 28 -2.16 -10.58 -2.38
C GLY A 28 -1.64 -9.35 -3.10
N LYS A 29 -2.57 -8.66 -3.81
CA LYS A 29 -2.27 -7.50 -4.67
C LYS A 29 -2.40 -6.19 -3.89
N GLN A 30 -1.62 -5.98 -2.86
CA GLN A 30 -1.57 -4.66 -2.22
C GLN A 30 -0.73 -3.72 -3.07
N GLN A 31 -1.28 -2.53 -3.34
CA GLN A 31 -0.52 -1.49 -4.04
C GLN A 31 0.52 -0.90 -3.08
N LEU A 32 1.76 -0.75 -3.53
CA LEU A 32 2.85 -0.18 -2.73
C LEU A 32 2.50 1.20 -2.14
N SER A 33 1.69 1.97 -2.85
CA SER A 33 1.21 3.29 -2.39
C SER A 33 0.15 3.25 -1.28
N GLN A 34 -0.39 2.07 -0.97
CA GLN A 34 -1.45 1.88 0.03
C GLN A 34 -1.05 0.91 1.15
N LEU A 35 0.25 0.61 1.27
CA LEU A 35 0.76 -0.23 2.35
C LEU A 35 0.57 0.45 3.70
N THR A 36 0.01 -0.28 4.66
CA THR A 36 0.01 0.14 6.06
C THR A 36 1.44 0.05 6.63
N TYR A 37 1.66 0.65 7.80
CA TYR A 37 2.94 0.51 8.52
C TYR A 37 3.27 -0.96 8.80
N PHE A 38 2.26 -1.77 9.11
CA PHE A 38 2.43 -3.20 9.35
C PHE A 38 2.91 -3.93 8.09
N ASP A 39 2.27 -3.69 6.94
CA ASP A 39 2.66 -4.29 5.66
C ASP A 39 4.10 -3.92 5.28
N TYR A 40 4.48 -2.67 5.51
CA TYR A 40 5.84 -2.18 5.25
C TYR A 40 6.88 -2.92 6.09
N ILE A 41 6.66 -3.05 7.40
CA ILE A 41 7.55 -3.77 8.31
C ILE A 41 7.61 -5.26 7.93
N LEU A 42 6.47 -5.86 7.63
CA LEU A 42 6.36 -7.25 7.18
C LEU A 42 7.20 -7.49 5.92
N GLY A 43 7.06 -6.61 4.92
CA GLY A 43 7.80 -6.69 3.67
C GLY A 43 9.31 -6.58 3.84
N ILE A 44 9.79 -5.63 4.67
CA ILE A 44 11.21 -5.47 4.99
C ILE A 44 11.75 -6.71 5.71
N THR A 45 11.01 -7.24 6.68
CA THR A 45 11.44 -8.42 7.44
C THR A 45 11.54 -9.64 6.54
N ILE A 46 10.53 -9.90 5.70
CA ILE A 46 10.53 -10.99 4.71
C ILE A 46 11.72 -10.84 3.76
N GLY A 47 11.97 -9.63 3.25
CA GLY A 47 13.09 -9.33 2.35
C GLY A 47 14.45 -9.57 3.02
N SER A 48 14.61 -9.20 4.29
CA SER A 48 15.84 -9.41 5.06
C SER A 48 16.12 -10.89 5.30
N ILE A 49 15.10 -11.68 5.64
CA ILE A 49 15.24 -13.14 5.83
C ILE A 49 15.59 -13.81 4.48
N ALA A 50 14.97 -13.35 3.37
CA ALA A 50 15.27 -13.88 2.05
C ALA A 50 16.71 -13.56 1.61
N ALA A 51 17.21 -12.36 1.95
CA ALA A 51 18.60 -12.02 1.70
C ALA A 51 19.56 -12.94 2.49
N ALA A 52 19.29 -13.18 3.79
CA ALA A 52 20.06 -14.09 4.60
C ALA A 52 20.00 -15.54 4.08
N LEU A 53 18.82 -16.01 3.62
CA LEU A 53 18.67 -17.31 2.98
C LEU A 53 19.63 -17.50 1.80
N THR A 54 19.86 -16.44 1.04
CA THR A 54 20.69 -16.46 -0.16
C THR A 54 22.18 -16.40 0.16
N THR A 55 22.59 -15.46 1.04
CA THR A 55 23.99 -15.07 1.20
C THR A 55 24.68 -15.61 2.45
N ASP A 56 23.93 -16.03 3.48
CA ASP A 56 24.52 -16.56 4.69
C ASP A 56 24.96 -18.01 4.50
N LEU A 57 26.23 -18.20 4.28
CA LEU A 57 26.86 -19.51 4.14
C LEU A 57 27.33 -20.11 5.48
N SER A 58 27.25 -19.34 6.56
CA SER A 58 27.63 -19.81 7.90
C SER A 58 26.60 -20.75 8.50
N SER A 59 25.36 -20.67 8.03
CA SER A 59 24.23 -21.49 8.45
C SER A 59 23.63 -22.30 7.30
N THR A 60 22.85 -23.33 7.66
CA THR A 60 22.06 -24.08 6.68
C THR A 60 20.90 -23.22 6.18
N ALA A 61 20.45 -23.41 4.94
CA ALA A 61 19.34 -22.66 4.35
C ALA A 61 17.99 -22.91 5.05
N TRP A 62 17.84 -24.06 5.70
CA TRP A 62 16.57 -24.53 6.26
C TRP A 62 15.98 -23.58 7.33
N PRO A 63 16.72 -23.11 8.37
CA PRO A 63 16.16 -22.18 9.35
C PRO A 63 15.66 -20.88 8.73
N HIS A 64 16.37 -20.33 7.75
CA HIS A 64 15.93 -19.12 7.05
C HIS A 64 14.65 -19.35 6.25
N TRP A 65 14.53 -20.49 5.59
CA TRP A 65 13.34 -20.85 4.84
C TRP A 65 12.13 -21.06 5.77
N VAL A 66 12.32 -21.70 6.91
CA VAL A 66 11.28 -21.83 7.95
C VAL A 66 10.88 -20.45 8.49
N GLY A 67 11.85 -19.59 8.78
CA GLY A 67 11.61 -18.23 9.23
C GLY A 67 10.79 -17.41 8.20
N LEU A 68 11.17 -17.50 6.93
CA LEU A 68 10.47 -16.83 5.82
C LEU A 68 9.00 -17.31 5.72
N THR A 69 8.79 -18.62 5.81
CA THR A 69 7.45 -19.23 5.79
C THR A 69 6.62 -18.82 7.01
N ALA A 70 7.22 -18.81 8.19
CA ALA A 70 6.56 -18.41 9.43
C ALA A 70 6.11 -16.94 9.40
N TRP A 71 6.97 -16.03 8.91
CA TRP A 71 6.61 -14.61 8.75
C TRP A 71 5.52 -14.40 7.71
N THR A 72 5.57 -15.11 6.59
CA THR A 72 4.51 -15.08 5.57
C THR A 72 3.18 -15.59 6.12
N ALA A 73 3.21 -16.71 6.85
CA ALA A 73 2.03 -17.29 7.50
C ALA A 73 1.45 -16.33 8.58
N ALA A 74 2.31 -15.68 9.36
CA ALA A 74 1.89 -14.68 10.34
C ALA A 74 1.23 -13.47 9.67
N GLY A 75 1.79 -12.99 8.55
CA GLY A 75 1.18 -11.92 7.76
C GLY A 75 -0.21 -12.29 7.24
N LEU A 76 -0.36 -13.47 6.66
CA LEU A 76 -1.66 -14.00 6.20
C LEU A 76 -2.67 -14.13 7.35
N ALA A 77 -2.22 -14.68 8.50
CA ALA A 77 -3.07 -14.81 9.68
C ALA A 77 -3.53 -13.43 10.16
N MET A 78 -2.64 -12.44 10.16
CA MET A 78 -2.97 -11.08 10.56
C MET A 78 -3.96 -10.43 9.58
N GLN A 79 -3.77 -10.57 8.27
CA GLN A 79 -4.72 -10.09 7.25
C GLN A 79 -6.10 -10.72 7.47
N TRP A 80 -6.16 -12.02 7.78
CA TRP A 80 -7.43 -12.69 8.07
C TRP A 80 -8.09 -12.15 9.35
N VAL A 81 -7.30 -11.87 10.40
CA VAL A 81 -7.75 -11.30 11.67
C VAL A 81 -8.31 -9.88 11.44
N THR A 82 -7.60 -9.02 10.72
CA THR A 82 -8.04 -7.65 10.44
C THR A 82 -9.28 -7.62 9.55
N LEU A 83 -9.38 -8.54 8.60
CA LEU A 83 -10.56 -8.68 7.74
C LEU A 83 -11.81 -9.07 8.53
N LYS A 84 -11.67 -9.95 9.54
CA LYS A 84 -12.79 -10.49 10.31
C LYS A 84 -13.18 -9.60 11.50
N TRP A 85 -12.21 -8.94 12.13
CA TRP A 85 -12.41 -8.18 13.36
C TRP A 85 -12.05 -6.72 13.18
N ARG A 86 -13.06 -5.86 13.08
CA ARG A 86 -12.91 -4.41 12.93
C ARG A 86 -12.05 -3.77 14.04
N PHE A 87 -12.12 -4.31 15.28
CA PHE A 87 -11.30 -3.84 16.38
C PHE A 87 -9.81 -4.09 16.14
N ALA A 88 -9.47 -5.28 15.62
CA ALA A 88 -8.09 -5.61 15.26
C ALA A 88 -7.56 -4.73 14.12
N SER A 89 -8.36 -4.53 13.06
CA SER A 89 -8.02 -3.62 11.96
C SER A 89 -7.72 -2.20 12.45
N LYS A 90 -8.58 -1.66 13.34
CA LYS A 90 -8.35 -0.33 13.93
C LYS A 90 -7.02 -0.19 14.66
N TYR A 91 -6.61 -1.23 15.39
CA TYR A 91 -5.37 -1.21 16.17
C TYR A 91 -4.12 -1.48 15.32
N ILE A 92 -4.22 -2.33 14.31
CA ILE A 92 -3.09 -2.79 13.48
C ILE A 92 -2.89 -1.88 12.27
N ASP A 93 -3.97 -1.64 11.51
CA ASP A 93 -3.93 -0.84 10.28
C ASP A 93 -4.11 0.66 10.55
N GLY A 94 -4.73 0.99 11.70
CA GLY A 94 -5.13 2.36 12.04
C GLY A 94 -6.52 2.71 11.51
N GLU A 95 -6.93 3.97 11.75
CA GLU A 95 -8.19 4.54 11.22
C GLU A 95 -7.90 5.83 10.45
N PRO A 96 -8.56 6.04 9.30
CA PRO A 96 -8.56 7.34 8.66
C PRO A 96 -9.06 8.41 9.63
N THR A 97 -8.37 9.53 9.70
CA THR A 97 -8.69 10.58 10.67
C THR A 97 -8.93 11.90 9.99
N VAL A 98 -10.08 12.53 10.29
CA VAL A 98 -10.41 13.85 9.77
C VAL A 98 -9.50 14.90 10.43
N VAL A 99 -8.72 15.60 9.63
CA VAL A 99 -7.77 16.65 10.06
C VAL A 99 -8.21 18.06 9.67
N ILE A 100 -9.09 18.20 8.66
CA ILE A 100 -9.81 19.44 8.35
C ILE A 100 -11.29 19.12 8.20
N MET A 101 -12.15 20.00 8.75
CA MET A 101 -13.58 19.95 8.58
C MET A 101 -14.09 21.39 8.34
N ASN A 102 -14.80 21.58 7.22
CA ASN A 102 -15.38 22.88 6.82
C ASN A 102 -14.38 24.05 6.90
N GLY A 103 -13.18 23.87 6.37
CA GLY A 103 -12.12 24.89 6.36
C GLY A 103 -11.42 25.12 7.70
N LYS A 104 -11.66 24.29 8.73
CA LYS A 104 -11.03 24.41 10.04
C LYS A 104 -10.17 23.21 10.36
N ILE A 105 -8.97 23.48 10.85
CA ILE A 105 -8.04 22.40 11.29
C ILE A 105 -8.55 21.77 12.60
N MET A 106 -8.59 20.45 12.64
CA MET A 106 -8.94 19.66 13.81
C MET A 106 -7.71 19.46 14.71
N GLU A 107 -7.32 20.48 15.49
CA GLU A 107 -6.11 20.47 16.30
C GLU A 107 -6.02 19.27 17.25
N GLY A 108 -7.16 18.88 17.84
CA GLY A 108 -7.23 17.72 18.74
C GLY A 108 -6.88 16.40 18.05
N ALA A 109 -7.30 16.22 16.78
CA ALA A 109 -6.97 15.07 15.96
C ALA A 109 -5.49 15.09 15.57
N MET A 110 -5.00 16.23 15.11
CA MET A 110 -3.58 16.40 14.73
C MET A 110 -2.62 16.13 15.89
N ARG A 111 -2.98 16.61 17.10
CA ARG A 111 -2.16 16.35 18.30
C ARG A 111 -2.09 14.86 18.64
N LYS A 112 -3.21 14.11 18.53
CA LYS A 112 -3.23 12.66 18.75
C LYS A 112 -2.36 11.92 17.74
N LEU A 113 -2.38 12.36 16.49
CA LEU A 113 -1.58 11.79 15.39
C LEU A 113 -0.11 12.25 15.41
N ARG A 114 0.26 13.22 16.26
CA ARG A 114 1.58 13.89 16.26
C ARG A 114 1.90 14.48 14.88
N TYR A 115 0.87 14.94 14.17
CA TYR A 115 0.96 15.46 12.81
C TYR A 115 1.04 16.99 12.86
N ARG A 116 2.02 17.58 12.17
CA ARG A 116 2.27 19.02 12.20
C ARG A 116 1.40 19.78 11.22
N ALA A 117 1.08 21.01 11.55
CA ALA A 117 0.37 21.91 10.63
C ALA A 117 1.16 22.18 9.34
N SER A 118 2.51 22.26 9.43
CA SER A 118 3.38 22.41 8.25
C SER A 118 3.23 21.24 7.29
N ASP A 119 3.21 20.01 7.79
CA ASP A 119 3.11 18.79 7.00
C ASP A 119 1.71 18.68 6.35
N LEU A 120 0.67 19.07 7.09
CA LEU A 120 -0.69 19.18 6.56
C LEU A 120 -0.76 20.18 5.41
N MET A 121 -0.19 21.39 5.58
CA MET A 121 -0.18 22.41 4.55
C MET A 121 0.61 22.00 3.30
N GLU A 122 1.69 21.25 3.48
CA GLU A 122 2.45 20.69 2.36
C GLU A 122 1.60 19.67 1.58
N GLN A 123 0.98 18.73 2.30
CA GLN A 123 0.14 17.71 1.63
C GLN A 123 -1.10 18.30 0.94
N ILE A 124 -1.69 19.37 1.48
CA ILE A 124 -2.82 20.07 0.83
C ILE A 124 -2.35 20.69 -0.49
N ARG A 125 -1.15 21.33 -0.52
CA ARG A 125 -0.61 21.90 -1.77
C ARG A 125 -0.34 20.84 -2.84
N VAL A 126 0.09 19.64 -2.45
CA VAL A 126 0.22 18.50 -3.38
C VAL A 126 -1.12 18.09 -4.00
N LYS A 127 -2.26 18.47 -3.37
CA LYS A 127 -3.62 18.23 -3.88
C LYS A 127 -4.20 19.47 -4.59
N ASP A 128 -3.35 20.40 -5.02
CA ASP A 128 -3.75 21.64 -5.71
C ASP A 128 -4.75 22.48 -4.89
N VAL A 129 -4.57 22.50 -3.56
CA VAL A 129 -5.34 23.34 -2.65
C VAL A 129 -4.38 24.25 -1.89
N PHE A 130 -4.53 25.56 -2.05
CA PHE A 130 -3.69 26.57 -1.40
C PHE A 130 -4.42 27.33 -0.30
N ASP A 131 -5.76 27.29 -0.30
CA ASP A 131 -6.60 27.86 0.74
C ASP A 131 -7.38 26.77 1.48
N ILE A 132 -7.14 26.66 2.80
CA ILE A 132 -7.88 25.72 3.67
C ILE A 132 -9.38 26.01 3.64
N GLY A 133 -9.77 27.28 3.43
CA GLY A 133 -11.16 27.70 3.34
C GLY A 133 -11.95 26.99 2.24
N GLU A 134 -11.29 26.50 1.18
CA GLU A 134 -11.91 25.71 0.12
C GLU A 134 -12.23 24.26 0.51
N VAL A 135 -11.64 23.77 1.61
CA VAL A 135 -11.74 22.35 2.01
C VAL A 135 -13.02 22.09 2.80
N GLU A 136 -13.82 21.14 2.36
CA GLU A 136 -14.93 20.58 3.13
C GLU A 136 -14.39 19.57 4.16
N PHE A 137 -13.69 18.53 3.67
CA PHE A 137 -13.03 17.53 4.50
C PHE A 137 -11.62 17.26 3.98
N ALA A 138 -10.66 17.14 4.92
CA ALA A 138 -9.38 16.50 4.65
C ALA A 138 -9.20 15.35 5.64
N ILE A 139 -8.88 14.18 5.11
CA ILE A 139 -8.77 12.93 5.85
C ILE A 139 -7.34 12.42 5.69
N LEU A 140 -6.64 12.24 6.81
CA LEU A 140 -5.36 11.55 6.82
C LEU A 140 -5.63 10.05 6.82
N GLU A 141 -5.21 9.38 5.74
CA GLU A 141 -5.39 7.95 5.54
C GLU A 141 -4.40 7.13 6.38
N THR A 142 -4.65 5.83 6.51
CA THR A 142 -3.81 4.92 7.29
C THR A 142 -2.39 4.76 6.74
N ASN A 143 -2.20 5.00 5.45
CA ASN A 143 -0.90 5.01 4.78
C ASN A 143 -0.17 6.36 4.86
N GLY A 144 -0.73 7.35 5.58
CA GLY A 144 -0.16 8.68 5.74
C GLY A 144 -0.42 9.65 4.59
N THR A 145 -1.19 9.27 3.56
CA THR A 145 -1.60 10.20 2.49
C THR A 145 -2.83 11.02 2.91
N LEU A 146 -3.01 12.18 2.29
CA LEU A 146 -4.14 13.05 2.53
C LEU A 146 -5.17 12.94 1.41
N SER A 147 -6.42 12.60 1.76
CA SER A 147 -7.59 12.70 0.89
C SER A 147 -8.28 14.03 1.15
N VAL A 148 -8.59 14.79 0.07
CA VAL A 148 -9.19 16.14 0.19
C VAL A 148 -10.47 16.20 -0.61
N LEU A 149 -11.56 16.60 0.05
CA LEU A 149 -12.82 16.97 -0.57
C LEU A 149 -12.97 18.49 -0.50
N LYS A 150 -13.02 19.16 -1.65
CA LYS A 150 -13.31 20.59 -1.74
C LYS A 150 -14.80 20.85 -1.52
N LYS A 151 -15.14 22.02 -0.97
CA LYS A 151 -16.52 22.51 -0.90
C LYS A 151 -17.13 22.57 -2.30
N THR A 152 -18.42 22.37 -2.42
CA THR A 152 -19.13 22.25 -3.71
C THR A 152 -18.82 23.39 -4.66
N GLN A 153 -18.74 24.64 -4.18
CA GLN A 153 -18.45 25.82 -5.01
C GLN A 153 -17.01 25.86 -5.57
N PHE A 154 -16.10 25.04 -5.05
CA PHE A 154 -14.70 24.96 -5.50
C PHE A 154 -14.41 23.63 -6.22
N GLN A 155 -15.44 22.80 -6.43
CA GLN A 155 -15.30 21.58 -7.21
C GLN A 155 -15.35 21.90 -8.71
N PRO A 156 -14.64 21.12 -9.55
CA PRO A 156 -14.75 21.24 -10.99
C PRO A 156 -16.18 20.98 -11.47
N VAL A 157 -16.65 21.79 -12.42
CA VAL A 157 -17.95 21.59 -13.06
C VAL A 157 -17.93 20.29 -13.84
N THR A 158 -18.93 19.44 -13.62
CA THR A 158 -19.09 18.17 -14.33
C THR A 158 -20.01 18.33 -15.56
N ARG A 159 -19.96 17.37 -16.47
CA ARG A 159 -20.88 17.34 -17.61
C ARG A 159 -22.33 17.24 -17.19
N SER A 160 -22.59 16.58 -16.05
CA SER A 160 -23.92 16.47 -15.45
C SER A 160 -24.43 17.83 -14.98
N ASP A 161 -23.57 18.66 -14.38
CA ASP A 161 -23.93 19.99 -13.91
C ASP A 161 -24.30 20.92 -15.07
N MET A 162 -23.69 20.69 -16.24
CA MET A 162 -23.97 21.42 -17.47
C MET A 162 -25.08 20.81 -18.32
N ASN A 163 -25.78 19.76 -17.85
CA ASN A 163 -26.79 19.00 -18.59
C ASN A 163 -26.31 18.49 -19.97
N ILE A 164 -25.01 18.17 -20.10
CA ILE A 164 -24.45 17.63 -21.33
C ILE A 164 -24.66 16.13 -21.36
N SER A 165 -25.45 15.65 -22.32
CA SER A 165 -25.63 14.21 -22.57
C SER A 165 -24.33 13.59 -23.09
N VAL A 166 -23.91 12.49 -22.48
CA VAL A 166 -22.67 11.78 -22.83
C VAL A 166 -23.00 10.35 -23.25
N GLN A 167 -22.52 9.98 -24.43
CA GLN A 167 -22.61 8.59 -24.85
C GLN A 167 -21.65 7.73 -24.03
N TYR A 168 -22.13 6.62 -23.47
CA TYR A 168 -21.29 5.65 -22.76
C TYR A 168 -20.31 4.99 -23.72
N ARG A 169 -19.01 5.08 -23.44
CA ARG A 169 -17.94 4.52 -24.29
C ARG A 169 -17.41 3.16 -23.82
N GLY A 170 -17.86 2.68 -22.66
CA GLY A 170 -17.34 1.43 -22.09
C GLY A 170 -15.89 1.56 -21.57
N ILE A 171 -15.32 0.45 -21.24
CA ILE A 171 -13.90 0.31 -20.84
C ILE A 171 -13.13 -0.20 -22.03
N GLY A 172 -12.01 0.44 -22.38
CA GLY A 172 -11.09 -0.07 -23.39
C GLY A 172 -10.52 -1.41 -22.94
N THR A 173 -10.74 -2.46 -23.71
CA THR A 173 -10.20 -3.80 -23.46
C THR A 173 -9.08 -4.05 -24.45
N GLU A 174 -8.00 -4.66 -24.01
CA GLU A 174 -6.93 -5.12 -24.90
C GLU A 174 -7.46 -6.30 -25.73
N LEU A 175 -7.66 -6.07 -27.03
CA LEU A 175 -8.19 -7.08 -27.95
C LEU A 175 -7.07 -7.88 -28.63
N ILE A 176 -5.85 -7.32 -28.71
CA ILE A 176 -4.73 -7.95 -29.37
C ILE A 176 -3.51 -7.91 -28.44
N TYR A 177 -2.96 -9.06 -28.13
CA TYR A 177 -1.70 -9.21 -27.41
C TYR A 177 -0.75 -10.10 -28.19
N SER A 178 0.47 -9.61 -28.47
CA SER A 178 1.48 -10.35 -29.25
C SER A 178 0.98 -10.89 -30.58
N GLY A 179 0.06 -10.17 -31.26
CA GLY A 179 -0.50 -10.55 -32.54
C GLY A 179 -1.64 -11.57 -32.47
N VAL A 180 -2.09 -11.95 -31.29
CA VAL A 180 -3.25 -12.84 -31.07
C VAL A 180 -4.46 -12.01 -30.66
N ILE A 181 -5.58 -12.22 -31.34
CA ILE A 181 -6.89 -11.60 -31.00
C ILE A 181 -7.52 -12.42 -29.89
N PHE A 182 -7.93 -11.74 -28.79
CA PHE A 182 -8.74 -12.36 -27.75
C PHE A 182 -10.22 -12.17 -28.09
N ASP A 183 -10.90 -13.26 -28.49
CA ASP A 183 -12.37 -13.32 -28.55
C ASP A 183 -12.88 -13.50 -27.10
N GLN A 184 -13.76 -12.60 -26.67
CA GLN A 184 -14.52 -12.73 -25.42
C GLN A 184 -15.83 -13.46 -25.65
#